data_3481343a4a1ffd6d0837c4a9b32abb18
#
_entry.id   3481343a4a1ffd6d0837c4a9b32abb18
#
_cell.length_a   1.000
_cell.length_b   1.000
_cell.length_c   1.000
_cell.angle_alpha   90.00
_cell.angle_beta   90.00
_cell.angle_gamma   90.00
#
_symmetry.space_group_name_H-M   'P 1'
#
loop_
_entity.id
_entity.type
_entity.pdbx_description
1 polymer ?
#
loop_
_entity_poly.entity_id
_entity_poly.type
_entity_poly.pdbx_seq_one_letter_code
_entity_poly.pdbx_strand_id
1 'polypeptide(L)'
;DSLARAAAGLRIVDYRLPKLFIEERMFLEYEPIGFVTPAKYNASHHIPEVKVYERGTIYRILLGTYTNRTNGGYLFKGAYPLGYEKVEGKYAYYAGGYRTLDEARAAQEQMKTKGFRRPEIVVWNDGERTNLADAAEQGNAPMFRVEIGGLDGFPEELRAAVQAVAGESEISRAGRHFIVGPLADKAVADKVAEAVMQQNASLEVKIAEIVE
;
A
#
# COMPACT_ATOMS: atom_id res chain seq x y z
N ASP A 1 -9.82 -29.31 36.88
CA ASP A 1 -8.48 -29.71 36.40
C ASP A 1 -8.35 -29.78 34.86
N SER A 2 -9.44 -30.00 34.11
CA SER A 2 -9.40 -30.05 32.65
C SER A 2 -9.34 -28.67 31.99
N LEU A 3 -9.92 -27.63 32.58
CA LEU A 3 -9.87 -26.25 32.10
C LEU A 3 -8.48 -25.60 32.25
N ALA A 4 -7.74 -25.94 33.29
CA ALA A 4 -6.38 -25.47 33.50
C ALA A 4 -5.37 -26.08 32.51
N ARG A 5 -5.61 -27.33 32.07
CA ARG A 5 -4.80 -27.98 31.03
C ARG A 5 -5.08 -27.45 29.63
N ALA A 6 -6.32 -27.08 29.32
CA ALA A 6 -6.67 -26.46 28.05
C ALA A 6 -6.05 -25.05 27.90
N ALA A 7 -6.00 -24.27 29.00
CA ALA A 7 -5.37 -22.97 29.03
C ALA A 7 -3.83 -23.03 28.91
N ALA A 8 -3.19 -24.06 29.43
CA ALA A 8 -1.75 -24.29 29.30
C ALA A 8 -1.35 -24.70 27.87
N GLY A 9 -2.23 -25.46 27.16
CA GLY A 9 -1.99 -25.83 25.75
C GLY A 9 -2.10 -24.67 24.78
N LEU A 10 -2.99 -23.71 25.03
CA LEU A 10 -3.15 -22.50 24.22
C LEU A 10 -1.99 -21.49 24.35
N ARG A 11 -1.29 -21.48 25.47
CA ARG A 11 -0.13 -20.61 25.68
C ARG A 11 1.12 -20.99 24.88
N ILE A 12 1.25 -22.26 24.47
CA ILE A 12 2.43 -22.75 23.75
C ILE A 12 2.30 -22.49 22.25
N VAL A 13 1.10 -22.39 21.70
CA VAL A 13 0.86 -22.12 20.27
C VAL A 13 1.08 -20.65 19.92
N ASP A 14 0.79 -19.73 20.83
CA ASP A 14 0.93 -18.28 20.62
C ASP A 14 2.39 -17.78 20.60
N TYR A 15 3.33 -18.53 21.16
CA TYR A 15 4.73 -18.10 21.25
C TYR A 15 5.59 -18.44 20.02
N ARG A 16 5.12 -19.29 19.12
CA ARG A 16 5.88 -19.71 17.92
C ARG A 16 5.46 -19.00 16.62
N LEU A 17 4.26 -18.46 16.58
CA LEU A 17 3.72 -17.76 15.40
C LEU A 17 4.30 -16.35 15.15
N PRO A 18 4.70 -15.54 16.15
CA PRO A 18 5.16 -14.19 15.87
C PRO A 18 6.53 -14.10 15.20
N LYS A 19 7.44 -15.05 15.41
CA LYS A 19 8.81 -14.97 14.87
C LYS A 19 8.93 -15.25 13.38
N LEU A 20 8.14 -16.14 12.84
CA LEU A 20 8.10 -16.43 11.39
C LEU A 20 7.40 -15.32 10.60
N PHE A 21 6.40 -14.69 11.21
CA PHE A 21 5.67 -13.56 10.60
C PHE A 21 6.45 -12.25 10.59
N ILE A 22 7.38 -12.02 11.50
CA ILE A 22 8.10 -10.74 11.61
C ILE A 22 9.14 -10.56 10.51
N GLU A 23 9.86 -11.60 10.11
CA GLU A 23 10.84 -11.51 9.02
C GLU A 23 10.16 -11.43 7.64
N GLU A 24 9.06 -12.11 7.45
CA GLU A 24 8.23 -12.01 6.25
C GLU A 24 7.49 -10.66 6.17
N ARG A 25 7.01 -10.11 7.29
CA ARG A 25 6.37 -8.81 7.37
C ARG A 25 7.30 -7.65 7.04
N MET A 26 8.58 -7.71 7.38
CA MET A 26 9.49 -6.59 7.17
C MET A 26 9.67 -6.20 5.69
N PHE A 27 9.49 -7.13 4.76
CA PHE A 27 9.56 -6.82 3.33
C PHE A 27 8.17 -6.61 2.71
N LEU A 28 7.14 -7.00 3.40
CA LEU A 28 5.76 -6.88 2.97
C LEU A 28 5.18 -5.50 3.33
N GLU A 29 5.73 -4.82 4.31
CA GLU A 29 5.29 -3.47 4.68
C GLU A 29 5.88 -2.42 3.73
N TYR A 30 5.17 -1.30 3.60
CA TYR A 30 5.66 -0.15 2.86
C TYR A 30 6.88 0.42 3.57
N GLU A 31 8.05 0.02 3.13
CA GLU A 31 9.31 0.45 3.71
C GLU A 31 10.21 1.03 2.61
N PRO A 32 10.55 2.32 2.70
CA PRO A 32 11.42 2.96 1.71
C PRO A 32 12.82 2.37 1.78
N ILE A 33 13.49 2.36 0.62
CA ILE A 33 14.86 1.88 0.53
C ILE A 33 15.84 2.81 1.25
N GLY A 34 16.73 2.21 2.01
CA GLY A 34 17.89 2.88 2.59
C GLY A 34 19.20 2.21 2.18
N PHE A 35 20.31 2.81 2.56
CA PHE A 35 21.66 2.26 2.35
C PHE A 35 22.42 2.23 3.67
N VAL A 36 22.91 1.07 4.04
CA VAL A 36 23.60 0.85 5.31
C VAL A 36 25.02 0.32 5.10
N THR A 37 25.93 0.79 5.94
CA THR A 37 27.33 0.35 5.94
C THR A 37 27.72 -0.04 7.37
N PRO A 38 28.18 -1.26 7.62
CA PRO A 38 28.33 -2.37 6.66
C PRO A 38 26.98 -2.88 6.15
N ALA A 39 27.00 -3.57 4.98
CA ALA A 39 25.78 -4.12 4.40
C ALA A 39 25.11 -5.12 5.34
N LYS A 40 23.77 -5.00 5.49
CA LYS A 40 23.00 -5.82 6.43
C LYS A 40 22.90 -7.28 5.98
N TYR A 41 22.83 -7.51 4.67
CA TYR A 41 22.81 -8.87 4.11
C TYR A 41 24.22 -9.38 3.81
N ASN A 42 24.49 -10.60 4.24
CA ASN A 42 25.78 -11.28 4.11
C ASN A 42 25.59 -12.81 4.18
N ALA A 43 26.67 -13.56 4.29
CA ALA A 43 26.63 -15.01 4.38
C ALA A 43 25.88 -15.56 5.62
N SER A 44 25.84 -14.79 6.71
CA SER A 44 25.14 -15.16 7.95
C SER A 44 23.73 -14.57 8.03
N HIS A 45 23.44 -13.54 7.25
CA HIS A 45 22.14 -12.86 7.19
C HIS A 45 21.70 -12.74 5.74
N HIS A 46 20.94 -13.71 5.28
CA HIS A 46 20.53 -13.82 3.88
C HIS A 46 19.40 -12.85 3.53
N ILE A 47 19.33 -12.47 2.25
CA ILE A 47 18.17 -11.79 1.70
C ILE A 47 16.98 -12.75 1.77
N PRO A 48 15.83 -12.36 2.35
CA PRO A 48 14.66 -13.22 2.48
C PRO A 48 13.95 -13.41 1.14
N GLU A 49 13.21 -14.49 1.05
CA GLU A 49 12.25 -14.71 -0.04
C GLU A 49 11.02 -13.86 0.19
N VAL A 50 10.61 -13.13 -0.85
CA VAL A 50 9.41 -12.31 -0.82
C VAL A 50 8.21 -13.20 -1.06
N LYS A 51 7.26 -13.19 -0.12
CA LYS A 51 5.94 -13.76 -0.37
C LYS A 51 5.00 -12.69 -0.89
N VAL A 52 4.16 -13.10 -1.81
CA VAL A 52 3.24 -12.22 -2.51
C VAL A 52 2.13 -11.76 -1.57
N TYR A 53 1.75 -10.49 -1.66
CA TYR A 53 0.62 -9.93 -0.93
C TYR A 53 -0.69 -10.44 -1.49
N GLU A 54 -1.58 -10.82 -0.60
CA GLU A 54 -2.91 -11.25 -0.97
C GLU A 54 -3.88 -10.09 -1.18
N ARG A 55 -3.54 -8.87 -0.72
CA ARG A 55 -4.42 -7.69 -0.84
C ARG A 55 -3.64 -6.40 -1.00
N GLY A 56 -4.18 -5.51 -1.83
CA GLY A 56 -3.66 -4.17 -2.05
C GLY A 56 -2.58 -4.09 -3.11
N THR A 57 -2.14 -2.88 -3.38
CA THR A 57 -1.14 -2.57 -4.40
C THR A 57 0.18 -2.23 -3.73
N ILE A 58 1.27 -2.83 -4.19
CA ILE A 58 2.62 -2.51 -3.74
C ILE A 58 3.57 -2.36 -4.92
N TYR A 59 4.33 -1.28 -4.92
CA TYR A 59 5.41 -1.02 -5.88
C TYR A 59 6.76 -1.35 -5.25
N ARG A 60 7.65 -1.98 -6.01
CA ARG A 60 9.01 -2.30 -5.61
C ARG A 60 9.99 -1.99 -6.72
N ILE A 61 11.26 -1.87 -6.38
CA ILE A 61 12.32 -1.65 -7.36
C ILE A 61 13.02 -2.98 -7.64
N LEU A 62 12.86 -3.51 -8.85
CA LEU A 62 13.62 -4.66 -9.33
C LEU A 62 15.04 -4.23 -9.63
N LEU A 63 16.01 -4.84 -8.95
CA LEU A 63 17.43 -4.53 -9.09
C LEU A 63 18.13 -5.40 -10.14
N GLY A 64 17.61 -6.58 -10.36
CA GLY A 64 18.12 -7.52 -11.36
C GLY A 64 17.65 -8.94 -11.12
N THR A 65 17.84 -9.77 -12.14
CA THR A 65 17.50 -11.19 -12.13
C THR A 65 18.76 -12.01 -12.39
N TYR A 66 19.01 -13.00 -11.53
CA TYR A 66 20.24 -13.78 -11.52
C TYR A 66 19.93 -15.27 -11.60
N THR A 67 20.80 -16.03 -12.24
CA THR A 67 20.68 -17.50 -12.34
C THR A 67 20.94 -18.16 -10.98
N ASN A 68 21.85 -17.61 -10.18
CA ASN A 68 22.22 -18.13 -8.88
C ASN A 68 21.76 -17.20 -7.76
N ARG A 69 21.42 -17.79 -6.61
CA ARG A 69 21.13 -17.03 -5.40
C ARG A 69 22.38 -16.28 -4.95
N THR A 70 22.24 -14.99 -4.65
CA THR A 70 23.34 -14.16 -4.12
C THR A 70 23.04 -13.70 -2.70
N ASN A 71 24.10 -13.54 -1.91
CA ASN A 71 24.01 -13.02 -0.54
C ASN A 71 23.92 -11.48 -0.49
N GLY A 72 24.01 -10.81 -1.62
CA GLY A 72 23.59 -9.44 -1.84
C GLY A 72 24.45 -8.32 -1.30
N GLY A 73 25.18 -8.50 -0.21
CA GLY A 73 25.77 -7.39 0.52
C GLY A 73 26.63 -6.45 -0.32
N TYR A 74 27.52 -7.00 -1.13
CA TYR A 74 28.39 -6.23 -2.00
C TYR A 74 27.72 -5.83 -3.32
N LEU A 75 26.97 -6.76 -3.90
CA LEU A 75 26.29 -6.56 -5.19
C LEU A 75 25.26 -5.44 -5.13
N PHE A 76 24.54 -5.33 -4.02
CA PHE A 76 23.46 -4.35 -3.83
C PHE A 76 23.89 -3.14 -2.98
N LYS A 77 25.20 -2.92 -2.82
CA LYS A 77 25.78 -1.68 -2.25
C LYS A 77 25.20 -1.26 -0.90
N GLY A 78 24.82 -2.24 -0.06
CA GLY A 78 24.22 -1.97 1.24
C GLY A 78 22.76 -1.54 1.20
N ALA A 79 22.06 -1.71 0.07
CA ALA A 79 20.64 -1.46 -0.02
C ALA A 79 19.83 -2.33 0.95
N TYR A 80 18.84 -1.74 1.60
CA TYR A 80 17.96 -2.37 2.57
C TYR A 80 16.61 -1.62 2.59
N PRO A 81 15.46 -2.30 2.72
CA PRO A 81 15.29 -3.75 2.71
C PRO A 81 15.37 -4.36 1.31
N LEU A 82 15.81 -5.60 1.24
CA LEU A 82 15.85 -6.41 0.03
C LEU A 82 15.05 -7.69 0.21
N GLY A 83 14.49 -8.19 -0.88
CA GLY A 83 13.90 -9.51 -0.95
C GLY A 83 14.09 -10.11 -2.34
N TYR A 84 13.91 -11.41 -2.47
CA TYR A 84 13.95 -12.06 -3.77
C TYR A 84 12.70 -12.92 -4.01
N GLU A 85 12.41 -13.12 -5.27
CA GLU A 85 11.40 -14.05 -5.76
C GLU A 85 12.04 -15.00 -6.77
N LYS A 86 11.64 -16.27 -6.75
CA LYS A 86 12.08 -17.24 -7.73
C LYS A 86 11.10 -17.27 -8.90
N VAL A 87 11.53 -16.73 -10.04
CA VAL A 87 10.74 -16.63 -11.27
C VAL A 87 11.45 -17.42 -12.38
N GLU A 88 10.77 -18.41 -12.95
CA GLU A 88 11.28 -19.23 -14.05
C GLU A 88 12.71 -19.80 -13.80
N GLY A 89 12.94 -20.23 -12.56
CA GLY A 89 14.24 -20.79 -12.17
C GLY A 89 15.36 -19.79 -11.91
N LYS A 90 15.08 -18.48 -12.02
CA LYS A 90 15.98 -17.38 -11.71
C LYS A 90 15.57 -16.66 -10.44
N TYR A 91 16.47 -15.90 -9.86
CA TYR A 91 16.25 -15.11 -8.65
C TYR A 91 16.14 -13.64 -9.00
N ALA A 92 14.94 -13.09 -8.88
CA ALA A 92 14.67 -11.67 -9.06
C ALA A 92 14.77 -10.96 -7.71
N TYR A 93 15.60 -9.91 -7.61
CA TYR A 93 15.84 -9.17 -6.37
C TYR A 93 15.16 -7.81 -6.40
N TYR A 94 14.41 -7.53 -5.34
CA TYR A 94 13.63 -6.31 -5.19
C TYR A 94 14.08 -5.52 -3.98
N ALA A 95 13.95 -4.20 -4.06
CA ALA A 95 14.27 -3.28 -3.00
C ALA A 95 13.06 -2.41 -2.65
N GLY A 96 12.91 -2.15 -1.36
CA GLY A 96 11.87 -1.30 -0.82
C GLY A 96 10.45 -1.79 -1.08
N GLY A 97 9.49 -1.07 -0.56
CA GLY A 97 8.06 -1.24 -0.79
C GLY A 97 7.39 0.12 -0.72
N TYR A 98 6.59 0.48 -1.73
CA TYR A 98 6.00 1.80 -1.88
C TYR A 98 4.51 1.69 -2.16
N ARG A 99 3.74 2.63 -1.63
CA ARG A 99 2.28 2.68 -1.82
C ARG A 99 1.90 3.29 -3.16
N THR A 100 2.68 4.27 -3.61
CA THR A 100 2.38 5.04 -4.82
C THR A 100 3.47 4.89 -5.87
N LEU A 101 3.06 5.10 -7.12
CA LEU A 101 4.00 5.10 -8.24
C LEU A 101 5.02 6.25 -8.13
N ASP A 102 4.62 7.39 -7.58
CA ASP A 102 5.50 8.55 -7.45
C ASP A 102 6.61 8.32 -6.41
N GLU A 103 6.29 7.67 -5.28
CA GLU A 103 7.31 7.22 -4.32
C GLU A 103 8.28 6.21 -4.94
N ALA A 104 7.76 5.26 -5.71
CA ALA A 104 8.59 4.28 -6.42
C ALA A 104 9.49 4.93 -7.48
N ARG A 105 9.00 5.95 -8.19
CA ARG A 105 9.80 6.74 -9.16
C ARG A 105 10.92 7.50 -8.45
N ALA A 106 10.63 8.16 -7.33
CA ALA A 106 11.65 8.84 -6.54
C ALA A 106 12.74 7.85 -6.06
N ALA A 107 12.34 6.67 -5.60
CA ALA A 107 13.26 5.61 -5.21
C ALA A 107 14.07 5.06 -6.40
N GLN A 108 13.45 4.90 -7.56
CA GLN A 108 14.15 4.49 -8.78
C GLN A 108 15.28 5.48 -9.16
N GLU A 109 15.02 6.77 -9.10
CA GLU A 109 16.03 7.80 -9.34
C GLU A 109 17.14 7.76 -8.27
N GLN A 110 16.79 7.59 -7.00
CA GLN A 110 17.77 7.40 -5.94
C GLN A 110 18.69 6.19 -6.21
N MET A 111 18.10 5.07 -6.70
CA MET A 111 18.88 3.88 -7.07
C MET A 111 19.84 4.16 -8.24
N LYS A 112 19.42 4.92 -9.23
CA LYS A 112 20.28 5.33 -10.35
C LYS A 112 21.46 6.17 -9.87
N THR A 113 21.23 7.12 -8.97
CA THR A 113 22.30 7.94 -8.37
C THR A 113 23.28 7.12 -7.55
N LYS A 114 22.84 6.04 -6.94
CA LYS A 114 23.72 5.05 -6.24
C LYS A 114 24.45 4.10 -7.19
N GLY A 115 24.25 4.24 -8.50
CA GLY A 115 24.96 3.51 -9.54
C GLY A 115 24.36 2.14 -9.87
N PHE A 116 23.08 1.94 -9.63
CA PHE A 116 22.33 0.82 -10.20
C PHE A 116 21.99 1.15 -11.65
N ARG A 117 22.34 0.25 -12.57
CA ARG A 117 22.27 0.56 -14.02
C ARG A 117 20.84 0.56 -14.57
N ARG A 118 20.00 -0.37 -14.11
CA ARG A 118 18.65 -0.58 -14.62
C ARG A 118 17.69 -0.98 -13.51
N PRO A 119 17.43 -0.11 -12.54
CA PRO A 119 16.38 -0.36 -11.57
C PRO A 119 15.02 -0.19 -12.26
N GLU A 120 14.17 -1.20 -12.17
CA GLU A 120 12.84 -1.22 -12.79
C GLU A 120 11.77 -1.17 -11.73
N ILE A 121 10.73 -0.35 -11.94
CA ILE A 121 9.56 -0.36 -11.05
C ILE A 121 8.69 -1.55 -11.45
N VAL A 122 8.36 -2.37 -10.49
CA VAL A 122 7.42 -3.49 -10.61
C VAL A 122 6.30 -3.33 -9.60
N VAL A 123 5.14 -3.87 -9.91
CA VAL A 123 3.94 -3.72 -9.09
C VAL A 123 3.20 -5.04 -8.98
N TRP A 124 2.68 -5.30 -7.78
CA TRP A 124 1.71 -6.34 -7.49
C TRP A 124 0.41 -5.70 -7.06
N ASN A 125 -0.68 -6.23 -7.55
CA ASN A 125 -2.02 -5.87 -7.15
C ASN A 125 -2.75 -7.14 -6.71
N ASP A 126 -3.28 -7.15 -5.48
CA ASP A 126 -3.95 -8.29 -4.86
C ASP A 126 -3.19 -9.63 -5.02
N GLY A 127 -1.87 -9.56 -4.89
CA GLY A 127 -1.00 -10.71 -4.97
C GLY A 127 -0.53 -11.11 -6.37
N GLU A 128 -1.03 -10.46 -7.41
CA GLU A 128 -0.64 -10.73 -8.79
C GLU A 128 0.28 -9.64 -9.34
N ARG A 129 1.38 -10.06 -9.97
CA ARG A 129 2.26 -9.13 -10.68
C ARG A 129 1.56 -8.59 -11.90
N THR A 130 1.44 -7.28 -11.97
CA THR A 130 0.80 -6.58 -13.09
C THR A 130 1.76 -5.59 -13.75
N ASN A 131 1.38 -5.01 -14.88
CA ASN A 131 2.15 -3.94 -15.47
C ASN A 131 1.76 -2.58 -14.86
N LEU A 132 2.63 -1.58 -15.02
CA LEU A 132 2.42 -0.25 -14.42
C LEU A 132 1.18 0.47 -14.95
N ALA A 133 0.80 0.24 -16.20
CA ALA A 133 -0.37 0.88 -16.79
C ALA A 133 -1.66 0.33 -16.16
N ASP A 134 -1.76 -1.00 -16.06
CA ASP A 134 -2.93 -1.65 -15.46
C ASP A 134 -3.04 -1.37 -13.96
N ALA A 135 -1.91 -1.27 -13.26
CA ALA A 135 -1.90 -0.91 -11.84
C ALA A 135 -2.33 0.55 -11.59
N ALA A 136 -1.96 1.45 -12.49
CA ALA A 136 -2.39 2.86 -12.42
C ALA A 136 -3.91 3.01 -12.63
N GLU A 137 -4.50 2.10 -13.41
CA GLU A 137 -5.95 2.09 -13.63
C GLU A 137 -6.73 1.41 -12.49
N GLN A 138 -6.16 0.40 -11.83
CA GLN A 138 -6.90 -0.46 -10.91
C GLN A 138 -6.67 -0.19 -9.41
N GLY A 139 -5.54 0.37 -9.01
CA GLY A 139 -5.16 0.23 -7.62
C GLY A 139 -4.69 1.47 -6.85
N ASN A 140 -4.35 2.56 -7.52
CA ASN A 140 -3.85 3.76 -6.86
C ASN A 140 -4.36 5.07 -7.47
N ALA A 141 -5.53 5.05 -8.03
CA ALA A 141 -6.28 6.30 -8.11
C ALA A 141 -6.53 6.73 -6.65
N PRO A 142 -6.06 7.90 -6.22
CA PRO A 142 -6.35 8.36 -4.88
C PRO A 142 -7.85 8.35 -4.69
N MET A 143 -8.30 7.67 -3.63
CA MET A 143 -9.71 7.68 -3.27
C MET A 143 -10.01 9.00 -2.59
N PHE A 144 -11.14 9.57 -2.88
CA PHE A 144 -11.57 10.84 -2.32
C PHE A 144 -12.82 10.66 -1.45
N ARG A 145 -12.99 11.56 -0.50
CA ARG A 145 -14.23 11.69 0.26
C ARG A 145 -14.63 13.15 0.33
N VAL A 146 -15.94 13.38 0.35
CA VAL A 146 -16.49 14.71 0.59
C VAL A 146 -17.01 14.76 2.01
N GLU A 147 -16.44 15.65 2.82
CA GLU A 147 -16.84 15.90 4.20
C GLU A 147 -17.80 17.09 4.21
N ILE A 148 -19.00 16.91 4.81
CA ILE A 148 -20.06 17.90 4.85
C ILE A 148 -20.37 18.22 6.29
N GLY A 149 -20.07 19.42 6.75
CA GLY A 149 -20.38 19.95 8.07
C GLY A 149 -21.61 20.84 8.09
N GLY A 150 -22.14 21.06 9.30
CA GLY A 150 -23.28 21.95 9.52
C GLY A 150 -24.65 21.29 9.36
N LEU A 151 -24.71 19.96 9.42
CA LEU A 151 -25.94 19.18 9.33
C LEU A 151 -26.21 18.40 10.63
N ASP A 152 -27.42 18.46 11.15
CA ASP A 152 -27.88 17.58 12.25
C ASP A 152 -28.31 16.19 11.75
N GLY A 153 -28.84 16.12 10.52
CA GLY A 153 -29.19 14.93 9.77
C GLY A 153 -28.95 15.12 8.30
N PHE A 154 -28.86 14.04 7.53
CA PHE A 154 -28.67 14.14 6.08
C PHE A 154 -30.03 14.22 5.36
N PRO A 155 -30.41 15.41 4.81
CA PRO A 155 -31.68 15.60 4.16
C PRO A 155 -31.85 14.72 2.92
N GLU A 156 -33.08 14.28 2.63
CA GLU A 156 -33.38 13.43 1.48
C GLU A 156 -33.07 14.11 0.14
N GLU A 157 -33.33 15.41 0.06
CA GLU A 157 -33.05 16.24 -1.12
C GLU A 157 -31.53 16.31 -1.40
N LEU A 158 -30.73 16.41 -0.33
CA LEU A 158 -29.29 16.41 -0.44
C LEU A 158 -28.75 15.01 -0.82
N ARG A 159 -29.38 13.96 -0.29
CA ARG A 159 -29.07 12.56 -0.67
C ARG A 159 -29.36 12.34 -2.15
N ALA A 160 -30.49 12.75 -2.65
CA ALA A 160 -30.83 12.63 -4.06
C ALA A 160 -29.84 13.39 -4.96
N ALA A 161 -29.42 14.61 -4.56
CA ALA A 161 -28.43 15.39 -5.30
C ALA A 161 -27.06 14.70 -5.34
N VAL A 162 -26.62 14.13 -4.22
CA VAL A 162 -25.37 13.36 -4.15
C VAL A 162 -25.44 12.10 -5.00
N GLN A 163 -26.53 11.34 -4.91
CA GLN A 163 -26.73 10.11 -5.68
C GLN A 163 -26.82 10.36 -7.18
N ALA A 164 -27.38 11.49 -7.60
CA ALA A 164 -27.41 11.86 -9.02
C ALA A 164 -26.00 12.05 -9.63
N VAL A 165 -25.01 12.40 -8.81
CA VAL A 165 -23.63 12.64 -9.24
C VAL A 165 -22.74 11.43 -8.99
N ALA A 166 -22.85 10.83 -7.81
CA ALA A 166 -21.93 9.80 -7.31
C ALA A 166 -22.56 8.38 -7.25
N GLY A 167 -23.78 8.21 -7.77
CA GLY A 167 -24.50 6.93 -7.74
C GLY A 167 -24.78 6.47 -6.31
N GLU A 168 -24.65 5.16 -6.05
CA GLU A 168 -24.89 4.54 -4.74
C GLU A 168 -23.69 4.68 -3.77
N SER A 169 -23.00 5.81 -3.82
CA SER A 169 -21.89 6.06 -2.87
C SER A 169 -22.38 6.06 -1.43
N GLU A 170 -21.56 5.49 -0.56
CA GLU A 170 -21.87 5.43 0.86
C GLU A 170 -21.92 6.83 1.48
N ILE A 171 -22.95 7.09 2.29
CA ILE A 171 -23.07 8.29 3.10
C ILE A 171 -23.06 7.86 4.56
N SER A 172 -21.98 8.18 5.24
CA SER A 172 -21.75 7.82 6.65
C SER A 172 -21.65 9.07 7.53
N ARG A 173 -21.80 8.90 8.84
CA ARG A 173 -21.63 9.98 9.81
C ARG A 173 -20.34 9.81 10.58
N ALA A 174 -19.49 10.83 10.58
CA ALA A 174 -18.26 10.89 11.35
C ALA A 174 -18.28 12.12 12.28
N GLY A 175 -18.69 11.93 13.51
CA GLY A 175 -18.82 12.99 14.51
C GLY A 175 -19.84 14.04 14.11
N ARG A 176 -19.39 15.27 13.81
CA ARG A 176 -20.23 16.40 13.38
C ARG A 176 -20.34 16.55 11.86
N HIS A 177 -19.70 15.67 11.09
CA HIS A 177 -19.69 15.72 9.65
C HIS A 177 -20.36 14.48 9.07
N PHE A 178 -20.91 14.63 7.88
CA PHE A 178 -21.26 13.52 7.01
C PHE A 178 -20.18 13.32 5.96
N ILE A 179 -19.89 12.08 5.64
CA ILE A 179 -18.87 11.67 4.67
C ILE A 179 -19.58 11.00 3.52
N VAL A 180 -19.31 11.47 2.31
CA VAL A 180 -19.69 10.83 1.05
C VAL A 180 -18.43 10.19 0.45
N GLY A 181 -18.47 8.92 0.22
CA GLY A 181 -17.35 8.17 -0.35
C GLY A 181 -17.14 6.80 0.30
N PRO A 182 -16.15 6.05 -0.17
CA PRO A 182 -15.03 6.48 -1.03
C PRO A 182 -15.43 6.75 -2.49
N LEU A 183 -14.78 7.74 -3.10
CA LEU A 183 -14.98 8.14 -4.50
C LEU A 183 -13.66 7.94 -5.26
N ALA A 184 -13.70 7.21 -6.36
CA ALA A 184 -12.51 6.87 -7.14
C ALA A 184 -11.96 8.03 -7.99
N ASP A 185 -12.76 9.06 -8.24
CA ASP A 185 -12.40 10.18 -9.11
C ASP A 185 -12.59 11.53 -8.39
N LYS A 186 -11.53 12.34 -8.40
CA LYS A 186 -11.56 13.69 -7.86
C LYS A 186 -12.61 14.57 -8.54
N ALA A 187 -12.79 14.40 -9.86
CA ALA A 187 -13.81 15.15 -10.60
C ALA A 187 -15.24 14.81 -10.13
N VAL A 188 -15.48 13.57 -9.71
CA VAL A 188 -16.77 13.18 -9.08
C VAL A 188 -16.88 13.81 -7.70
N ALA A 189 -15.83 13.84 -6.90
CA ALA A 189 -15.82 14.49 -5.59
C ALA A 189 -16.08 16.01 -5.71
N ASP A 190 -15.46 16.66 -6.69
CA ASP A 190 -15.69 18.09 -6.98
C ASP A 190 -17.17 18.34 -7.35
N LYS A 191 -17.77 17.52 -8.21
CA LYS A 191 -19.19 17.63 -8.58
C LYS A 191 -20.14 17.36 -7.41
N VAL A 192 -19.80 16.40 -6.52
CA VAL A 192 -20.57 16.18 -5.29
C VAL A 192 -20.52 17.41 -4.40
N ALA A 193 -19.35 18.00 -4.21
CA ALA A 193 -19.19 19.22 -3.43
C ALA A 193 -20.01 20.38 -4.01
N GLU A 194 -19.96 20.56 -5.34
CA GLU A 194 -20.78 21.56 -6.04
C GLU A 194 -22.28 21.32 -5.86
N ALA A 195 -22.74 20.07 -6.02
CA ALA A 195 -24.15 19.73 -5.86
C ALA A 195 -24.65 20.01 -4.43
N VAL A 196 -23.80 19.70 -3.41
CA VAL A 196 -24.11 20.00 -2.01
C VAL A 196 -24.20 21.51 -1.77
N MET A 197 -23.24 22.28 -2.27
CA MET A 197 -23.24 23.74 -2.11
C MET A 197 -24.38 24.43 -2.89
N GLN A 198 -24.82 23.87 -4.01
CA GLN A 198 -25.97 24.36 -4.74
C GLN A 198 -27.29 24.18 -3.95
N GLN A 199 -27.40 23.09 -3.19
CA GLN A 199 -28.57 22.85 -2.34
C GLN A 199 -28.54 23.74 -1.09
N ASN A 200 -27.38 23.94 -0.50
CA ASN A 200 -27.22 24.79 0.67
C ASN A 200 -25.81 25.37 0.76
N ALA A 201 -25.65 26.62 0.36
CA ALA A 201 -24.39 27.33 0.35
C ALA A 201 -23.78 27.64 1.74
N SER A 202 -24.54 27.42 2.82
CA SER A 202 -24.06 27.62 4.20
C SER A 202 -23.37 26.40 4.81
N LEU A 203 -23.34 25.27 4.09
CA LEU A 203 -22.68 24.06 4.55
C LEU A 203 -21.16 24.17 4.38
N GLU A 204 -20.46 23.59 5.34
CA GLU A 204 -19.01 23.42 5.23
C GLU A 204 -18.72 22.16 4.39
N VAL A 205 -18.15 22.33 3.21
CA VAL A 205 -17.82 21.22 2.31
C VAL A 205 -16.31 21.17 2.09
N LYS A 206 -15.73 20.01 2.35
CA LYS A 206 -14.32 19.76 2.15
C LYS A 206 -14.10 18.45 1.40
N ILE A 207 -13.20 18.46 0.42
CA ILE A 207 -12.74 17.26 -0.24
C ILE A 207 -11.41 16.83 0.42
N ALA A 208 -11.34 15.59 0.84
CA ALA A 208 -10.13 15.01 1.39
C ALA A 208 -9.75 13.76 0.58
N GLU A 209 -8.45 13.62 0.36
CA GLU A 209 -7.88 12.39 -0.17
C GLU A 209 -7.83 11.35 0.94
N ILE A 210 -8.26 10.12 0.63
CA ILE A 210 -8.17 8.99 1.56
C ILE A 210 -6.78 8.38 1.35
N VAL A 211 -5.91 8.57 2.33
CA VAL A 211 -4.61 7.90 2.41
C VAL A 211 -4.79 6.75 3.38
N GLU A 212 -4.80 5.52 2.87
CA GLU A 212 -4.75 4.31 3.70
C GLU A 212 -3.32 4.02 4.17
#